data_ca4577229a0ee6e9a0518a10c96cdaf3
#
_entry.id   ca4577229a0ee6e9a0518a10c96cdaf3
#
_cell.length_a   1.000
_cell.length_b   1.000
_cell.length_c   1.000
_cell.angle_alpha   90.00
_cell.angle_beta   90.00
_cell.angle_gamma   90.00
#
_symmetry.space_group_name_H-M   'P 1'
#
loop_
_entity.id
_entity.type
_entity.pdbx_description
1 polymer ?
#
loop_
_entity_poly.entity_id
_entity_poly.type
_entity_poly.pdbx_seq_one_letter_code
_entity_poly.pdbx_strand_id
1 'polypeptide(L)'
;MFRRNLLRLLVVLTGLAVSLPQAFAKVEININKGNVEPLPIAVTDFVASGDLGQRITDVIAADLKRSGLFSPVNKQAFIEKISNPDQPPRFEDWKVINAQALVTGRVTQEGDGRLRAEFRLWDTFAGQQLTGQQFYTQPENWRRVAHIIADAIYERLTGEKGYFDTRIVYVAESGPKTDRKRQLAIMDQDGFNARALTNSNELVLTPRFSPNRQEITYMSFEGNQPRVYLLQLETGQREVVGNFPGMTFSPRFSPDGQKVIMSLQQEGNSNIYTMDLRSRTTTRLTSTAAIDTSPSYSPDGSQIVFESDRGGRPQLYVMGADGSGQRRISFGDGSYSTPVWSPRGDLIAFTKQSGGKFSIGVMKTDGSGERILTTGFHNEGPTWAPNGRVLMFFRQSAGAGGPQIYSIDLTGYNEQLIQTKGFASDPAWSPLLE
;
A
#
# COMPACT_ATOMS: atom_id res chain seq x y z
N MET A 1 37.06 51.21 -73.33
CA MET A 1 35.62 51.45 -73.08
C MET A 1 34.96 50.09 -72.91
N PHE A 2 34.78 49.61 -71.70
CA PHE A 2 34.20 48.28 -71.39
C PHE A 2 32.85 48.44 -70.75
N ARG A 3 31.82 47.87 -71.38
CA ARG A 3 30.46 47.73 -70.78
C ARG A 3 30.39 46.40 -70.00
N ARG A 4 30.09 46.53 -68.73
CA ARG A 4 29.82 45.35 -67.83
C ARG A 4 28.33 44.99 -67.86
N ASN A 5 28.05 43.80 -68.36
CA ASN A 5 26.73 43.18 -68.25
C ASN A 5 26.57 42.54 -66.85
N LEU A 6 25.55 42.98 -66.12
CA LEU A 6 25.16 42.39 -64.79
C LEU A 6 24.06 41.36 -65.02
N LEU A 7 24.40 40.09 -64.91
CA LEU A 7 23.42 38.97 -64.91
C LEU A 7 22.77 38.89 -63.56
N ARG A 8 21.47 39.14 -63.47
CA ARG A 8 20.69 38.89 -62.23
C ARG A 8 20.29 37.43 -62.19
N LEU A 9 20.86 36.67 -61.24
CA LEU A 9 20.48 35.32 -60.91
C LEU A 9 19.31 35.37 -59.90
N LEU A 10 18.10 34.94 -60.31
CA LEU A 10 16.92 34.83 -59.47
C LEU A 10 16.96 33.45 -58.81
N VAL A 11 17.31 33.37 -57.52
CA VAL A 11 17.24 32.13 -56.75
C VAL A 11 15.82 31.99 -56.20
N VAL A 12 15.04 31.06 -56.74
CA VAL A 12 13.74 30.67 -56.22
C VAL A 12 13.98 29.67 -55.08
N LEU A 13 13.89 30.12 -53.83
CA LEU A 13 13.83 29.21 -52.65
C LEU A 13 12.43 28.63 -52.58
N THR A 14 12.23 27.40 -53.05
CA THR A 14 11.08 26.56 -52.69
C THR A 14 11.27 26.05 -51.27
N GLY A 15 10.60 26.69 -50.31
CA GLY A 15 10.55 26.22 -48.94
C GLY A 15 9.78 24.88 -48.85
N LEU A 16 10.50 23.79 -48.72
CA LEU A 16 9.92 22.52 -48.25
C LEU A 16 9.52 22.72 -46.78
N ALA A 17 8.23 22.91 -46.51
CA ALA A 17 7.68 22.82 -45.15
C ALA A 17 7.73 21.34 -44.74
N VAL A 18 8.82 20.94 -44.07
CA VAL A 18 8.89 19.68 -43.37
C VAL A 18 7.95 19.78 -42.15
N SER A 19 6.74 19.25 -42.28
CA SER A 19 5.87 19.04 -41.14
C SER A 19 6.54 18.00 -40.23
N LEU A 20 7.24 18.47 -39.18
CA LEU A 20 7.68 17.61 -38.08
C LEU A 20 6.41 16.98 -37.48
N PRO A 21 6.35 15.64 -37.35
CA PRO A 21 5.25 15.01 -36.62
C PRO A 21 5.30 15.59 -35.21
N GLN A 22 4.20 16.22 -34.76
CA GLN A 22 4.04 16.56 -33.37
C GLN A 22 4.07 15.25 -32.59
N ALA A 23 5.18 14.98 -31.93
CA ALA A 23 5.27 13.91 -30.93
C ALA A 23 4.34 14.31 -29.77
N PHE A 24 3.11 13.82 -29.80
CA PHE A 24 2.24 13.91 -28.64
C PHE A 24 2.95 13.17 -27.48
N ALA A 25 3.19 13.89 -26.39
CA ALA A 25 3.76 13.28 -25.20
C ALA A 25 2.79 12.19 -24.76
N LYS A 26 3.29 10.95 -24.66
CA LYS A 26 2.54 9.79 -24.17
C LYS A 26 2.00 10.09 -22.77
N VAL A 27 0.74 9.77 -22.51
CA VAL A 27 0.15 9.94 -21.17
C VAL A 27 0.89 9.06 -20.18
N GLU A 28 1.68 9.71 -19.31
CA GLU A 28 2.42 9.06 -18.22
C GLU A 28 2.48 10.01 -17.01
N ILE A 29 2.35 9.45 -15.81
CA ILE A 29 2.43 10.20 -14.55
C ILE A 29 3.85 10.10 -14.00
N ASN A 30 4.54 11.24 -13.89
CA ASN A 30 5.85 11.26 -13.23
C ASN A 30 5.68 11.39 -11.71
N ILE A 31 5.62 10.27 -11.02
CA ILE A 31 5.41 10.17 -9.58
C ILE A 31 6.63 10.58 -8.71
N ASN A 32 7.76 10.91 -9.32
CA ASN A 32 8.95 11.37 -8.62
C ASN A 32 8.96 12.90 -8.41
N LYS A 33 8.01 13.63 -8.97
CA LYS A 33 7.79 15.06 -8.70
C LYS A 33 7.00 15.21 -7.40
N GLY A 34 7.46 16.06 -6.50
CA GLY A 34 6.91 16.23 -5.14
C GLY A 34 5.46 16.75 -5.06
N ASN A 35 4.89 17.24 -6.15
CA ASN A 35 3.47 17.56 -6.30
C ASN A 35 3.03 17.12 -7.71
N VAL A 36 2.16 16.13 -7.78
CA VAL A 36 1.62 15.61 -9.03
C VAL A 36 0.16 16.03 -9.11
N GLU A 37 -0.20 16.79 -10.11
CA GLU A 37 -1.61 17.06 -10.41
C GLU A 37 -2.27 15.75 -10.84
N PRO A 38 -3.40 15.33 -10.19
CA PRO A 38 -4.05 14.07 -10.51
C PRO A 38 -4.52 14.03 -11.97
N LEU A 39 -4.16 12.97 -12.69
CA LEU A 39 -4.48 12.78 -14.10
C LEU A 39 -6.00 12.55 -14.29
N PRO A 40 -6.69 13.40 -15.08
CA PRO A 40 -8.10 13.18 -15.41
C PRO A 40 -8.28 11.91 -16.22
N ILE A 41 -9.05 10.94 -15.67
CA ILE A 41 -9.32 9.65 -16.29
C ILE A 41 -10.82 9.38 -16.36
N ALA A 42 -11.31 8.99 -17.52
CA ALA A 42 -12.68 8.53 -17.68
C ALA A 42 -12.74 6.99 -17.56
N VAL A 43 -13.60 6.48 -16.68
CA VAL A 43 -13.85 5.04 -16.52
C VAL A 43 -15.31 4.80 -16.90
N THR A 44 -15.54 4.26 -18.10
CA THR A 44 -16.92 3.99 -18.61
C THR A 44 -17.47 2.73 -17.99
N ASP A 45 -18.78 2.64 -17.83
CA ASP A 45 -19.40 1.38 -17.42
C ASP A 45 -19.05 0.27 -18.43
N PHE A 46 -18.56 -0.85 -17.94
CA PHE A 46 -18.25 -1.98 -18.79
C PHE A 46 -19.53 -2.60 -19.35
N VAL A 47 -19.50 -2.96 -20.61
CA VAL A 47 -20.61 -3.65 -21.26
C VAL A 47 -20.81 -5.02 -20.59
N ALA A 48 -21.95 -5.23 -19.96
CA ALA A 48 -22.28 -6.44 -19.23
C ALA A 48 -23.79 -6.68 -19.16
N SER A 49 -24.19 -7.89 -18.80
CA SER A 49 -25.56 -8.17 -18.38
C SER A 49 -25.79 -7.67 -16.95
N GLY A 50 -26.87 -6.91 -16.73
CA GLY A 50 -27.18 -6.35 -15.41
C GLY A 50 -26.22 -5.24 -14.98
N ASP A 51 -25.97 -5.12 -13.67
CA ASP A 51 -25.20 -4.03 -13.04
C ASP A 51 -23.73 -4.35 -12.85
N LEU A 52 -23.27 -5.55 -13.19
CA LEU A 52 -21.93 -6.02 -12.87
C LEU A 52 -20.82 -5.15 -13.51
N GLY A 53 -21.05 -4.70 -14.75
CA GLY A 53 -20.14 -3.81 -15.46
C GLY A 53 -19.92 -2.49 -14.70
N GLN A 54 -21.01 -1.87 -14.25
CA GLN A 54 -20.98 -0.65 -13.46
C GLN A 54 -20.27 -0.88 -12.12
N ARG A 55 -20.60 -1.95 -11.39
CA ARG A 55 -19.99 -2.27 -10.10
C ARG A 55 -18.47 -2.44 -10.18
N ILE A 56 -17.99 -3.11 -11.22
CA ILE A 56 -16.55 -3.27 -11.48
C ILE A 56 -15.90 -1.91 -11.72
N THR A 57 -16.46 -1.07 -12.56
CA THR A 57 -15.89 0.23 -12.90
C THR A 57 -15.95 1.23 -11.76
N ASP A 58 -16.94 1.13 -10.88
CA ASP A 58 -17.02 1.95 -9.67
C ASP A 58 -15.87 1.61 -8.70
N VAL A 59 -15.49 0.33 -8.57
CA VAL A 59 -14.31 -0.09 -7.80
C VAL A 59 -13.02 0.41 -8.45
N ILE A 60 -12.86 0.23 -9.78
CA ILE A 60 -11.67 0.72 -10.51
C ILE A 60 -11.51 2.23 -10.32
N ALA A 61 -12.57 3.01 -10.50
CA ALA A 61 -12.53 4.46 -10.33
C ALA A 61 -12.20 4.87 -8.89
N ALA A 62 -12.75 4.16 -7.90
CA ALA A 62 -12.48 4.39 -6.48
C ALA A 62 -11.02 4.11 -6.12
N ASP A 63 -10.44 3.01 -6.62
CA ASP A 63 -9.04 2.66 -6.40
C ASP A 63 -8.09 3.68 -7.00
N LEU A 64 -8.29 4.02 -8.27
CA LEU A 64 -7.50 5.03 -8.98
C LEU A 64 -7.56 6.38 -8.24
N LYS A 65 -8.75 6.82 -7.83
CA LYS A 65 -8.93 8.04 -7.04
C LYS A 65 -8.19 7.98 -5.71
N ARG A 66 -8.27 6.83 -5.00
CA ARG A 66 -7.62 6.63 -3.70
C ARG A 66 -6.11 6.77 -3.76
N SER A 67 -5.48 6.43 -4.88
CA SER A 67 -4.04 6.61 -5.05
C SER A 67 -3.59 8.07 -5.01
N GLY A 68 -4.50 9.03 -5.19
CA GLY A 68 -4.19 10.45 -5.31
C GLY A 68 -3.56 10.86 -6.65
N LEU A 69 -3.27 9.91 -7.52
CA LEU A 69 -2.63 10.14 -8.83
C LEU A 69 -3.63 10.32 -9.98
N PHE A 70 -4.90 10.01 -9.75
CA PHE A 70 -5.94 10.08 -10.77
C PHE A 70 -7.16 10.87 -10.26
N SER A 71 -7.79 11.58 -11.19
CA SER A 71 -9.05 12.29 -10.98
C SER A 71 -10.11 11.69 -11.91
N PRO A 72 -10.94 10.71 -11.45
CA PRO A 72 -12.00 10.17 -12.25
C PRO A 72 -13.01 11.24 -12.68
N VAL A 73 -13.23 11.37 -13.99
CA VAL A 73 -14.20 12.30 -14.58
C VAL A 73 -15.61 11.84 -14.22
N ASN A 74 -16.49 12.79 -13.86
CA ASN A 74 -17.88 12.48 -13.52
C ASN A 74 -18.58 11.83 -14.73
N LYS A 75 -19.18 10.66 -14.53
CA LYS A 75 -19.91 9.92 -15.58
C LYS A 75 -21.03 10.74 -16.24
N GLN A 76 -21.62 11.72 -15.54
CA GLN A 76 -22.62 12.62 -16.09
C GLN A 76 -22.10 13.56 -17.20
N ALA A 77 -20.77 13.76 -17.25
CA ALA A 77 -20.13 14.55 -18.29
C ALA A 77 -19.85 13.76 -19.58
N PHE A 78 -20.04 12.43 -19.57
CA PHE A 78 -19.73 11.58 -20.73
C PHE A 78 -20.67 11.86 -21.89
N ILE A 79 -20.10 12.24 -23.03
CA ILE A 79 -20.82 12.56 -24.27
C ILE A 79 -21.10 11.26 -25.03
N GLU A 80 -20.09 10.40 -25.15
CA GLU A 80 -20.20 9.11 -25.81
C GLU A 80 -20.60 8.02 -24.81
N LYS A 81 -21.56 7.17 -25.20
CA LYS A 81 -21.87 5.93 -24.51
C LYS A 81 -21.19 4.76 -25.24
N ILE A 82 -20.25 4.10 -24.56
CA ILE A 82 -19.55 2.94 -25.11
C ILE A 82 -20.47 1.71 -25.08
N SER A 83 -20.88 1.24 -26.24
CA SER A 83 -21.68 0.03 -26.41
C SER A 83 -20.89 -1.15 -26.97
N ASN A 84 -19.79 -0.86 -27.66
CA ASN A 84 -18.87 -1.86 -28.20
C ASN A 84 -17.42 -1.47 -27.92
N PRO A 85 -16.76 -2.08 -26.90
CA PRO A 85 -15.38 -1.76 -26.55
C PRO A 85 -14.35 -2.25 -27.59
N ASP A 86 -14.76 -3.02 -28.61
CA ASP A 86 -13.85 -3.46 -29.69
C ASP A 86 -13.59 -2.38 -30.74
N GLN A 87 -14.43 -1.35 -30.74
CA GLN A 87 -14.26 -0.19 -31.63
C GLN A 87 -13.50 0.92 -30.92
N PRO A 88 -12.62 1.67 -31.62
CA PRO A 88 -12.03 2.89 -31.09
C PRO A 88 -13.12 3.87 -30.65
N PRO A 89 -12.94 4.54 -29.47
CA PRO A 89 -13.87 5.57 -29.02
C PRO A 89 -13.77 6.83 -29.87
N ARG A 90 -14.79 7.67 -29.81
CA ARG A 90 -14.78 9.00 -30.45
C ARG A 90 -13.95 9.94 -29.60
N PHE A 91 -12.63 9.96 -29.79
CA PHE A 91 -11.67 10.68 -28.94
C PHE A 91 -12.02 12.16 -28.73
N GLU A 92 -12.61 12.83 -29.70
CA GLU A 92 -12.99 14.25 -29.58
C GLU A 92 -14.01 14.49 -28.45
N ASP A 93 -14.97 13.56 -28.25
CA ASP A 93 -15.96 13.64 -27.17
C ASP A 93 -15.29 13.59 -25.77
N TRP A 94 -14.18 12.86 -25.65
CA TRP A 94 -13.42 12.70 -24.43
C TRP A 94 -12.44 13.85 -24.16
N LYS A 95 -11.89 14.43 -25.23
CA LYS A 95 -11.04 15.63 -25.14
C LYS A 95 -11.82 16.84 -24.62
N VAL A 96 -13.06 17.03 -25.08
CA VAL A 96 -13.93 18.14 -24.65
C VAL A 96 -14.15 18.16 -23.14
N ILE A 97 -14.23 16.98 -22.49
CA ILE A 97 -14.38 16.85 -21.05
C ILE A 97 -13.05 16.70 -20.31
N ASN A 98 -11.93 16.98 -21.01
CA ASN A 98 -10.55 16.89 -20.48
C ASN A 98 -10.17 15.51 -19.90
N ALA A 99 -10.75 14.42 -20.39
CA ALA A 99 -10.32 13.07 -20.03
C ALA A 99 -9.02 12.77 -20.78
N GLN A 100 -7.88 12.72 -20.09
CA GLN A 100 -6.58 12.41 -20.71
C GLN A 100 -6.41 10.91 -20.96
N ALA A 101 -6.95 10.10 -20.10
CA ALA A 101 -7.03 8.65 -20.27
C ALA A 101 -8.49 8.18 -20.23
N LEU A 102 -8.79 7.11 -20.98
CA LEU A 102 -10.11 6.52 -21.05
C LEU A 102 -10.01 5.01 -20.86
N VAL A 103 -10.85 4.45 -19.99
CA VAL A 103 -11.00 3.02 -19.77
C VAL A 103 -12.33 2.55 -20.30
N THR A 104 -12.29 1.57 -21.22
CA THR A 104 -13.47 0.90 -21.77
C THR A 104 -13.35 -0.60 -21.52
N GLY A 105 -14.45 -1.33 -21.50
CA GLY A 105 -14.36 -2.78 -21.28
C GLY A 105 -15.68 -3.51 -21.37
N ARG A 106 -15.61 -4.83 -21.14
CA ARG A 106 -16.74 -5.75 -21.17
C ARG A 106 -16.57 -6.81 -20.10
N VAL A 107 -17.69 -7.27 -19.56
CA VAL A 107 -17.75 -8.45 -18.68
C VAL A 107 -18.73 -9.43 -19.28
N THR A 108 -18.27 -10.66 -19.54
CA THR A 108 -19.10 -11.76 -20.07
C THR A 108 -19.02 -12.96 -19.13
N GLN A 109 -20.11 -13.68 -19.01
CA GLN A 109 -20.11 -14.98 -18.38
C GLN A 109 -19.82 -16.04 -19.43
N GLU A 110 -18.80 -16.84 -19.21
CA GLU A 110 -18.38 -17.92 -20.09
C GLU A 110 -19.26 -19.17 -19.88
N GLY A 111 -19.21 -20.11 -20.84
CA GLY A 111 -20.01 -21.33 -20.78
C GLY A 111 -19.69 -22.26 -19.60
N ASP A 112 -18.52 -22.12 -18.99
CA ASP A 112 -18.10 -22.83 -17.77
C ASP A 112 -18.49 -22.11 -16.46
N GLY A 113 -19.22 -21.00 -16.56
CA GLY A 113 -19.72 -20.21 -15.44
C GLY A 113 -18.76 -19.13 -14.95
N ARG A 114 -17.49 -19.12 -15.38
CA ARG A 114 -16.55 -18.06 -15.02
C ARG A 114 -16.93 -16.71 -15.64
N LEU A 115 -16.45 -15.64 -15.04
CA LEU A 115 -16.47 -14.31 -15.62
C LEU A 115 -15.19 -14.07 -16.42
N ARG A 116 -15.34 -13.48 -17.61
CA ARG A 116 -14.25 -12.86 -18.36
C ARG A 116 -14.45 -11.37 -18.33
N ALA A 117 -13.52 -10.64 -17.69
CA ALA A 117 -13.46 -9.19 -17.68
C ALA A 117 -12.33 -8.73 -18.61
N GLU A 118 -12.64 -7.94 -19.61
CA GLU A 118 -11.67 -7.35 -20.53
C GLU A 118 -11.74 -5.83 -20.47
N PHE A 119 -10.59 -5.18 -20.55
CA PHE A 119 -10.51 -3.73 -20.61
C PHE A 119 -9.52 -3.25 -21.64
N ARG A 120 -9.72 -2.00 -22.09
CA ARG A 120 -8.79 -1.23 -22.91
C ARG A 120 -8.56 0.13 -22.25
N LEU A 121 -7.31 0.54 -22.22
CA LEU A 121 -6.88 1.85 -21.78
C LEU A 121 -6.42 2.64 -23.00
N TRP A 122 -6.94 3.84 -23.16
CA TRP A 122 -6.69 4.73 -24.28
C TRP A 122 -6.05 6.03 -23.83
N ASP A 123 -5.11 6.53 -24.61
CA ASP A 123 -4.67 7.93 -24.59
C ASP A 123 -5.62 8.72 -25.52
N THR A 124 -6.44 9.58 -24.94
CA THR A 124 -7.47 10.29 -25.70
C THR A 124 -6.90 11.37 -26.60
N PHE A 125 -5.80 12.02 -26.18
CA PHE A 125 -5.15 13.08 -26.95
C PHE A 125 -4.32 12.53 -28.10
N ALA A 126 -3.60 11.43 -27.89
CA ALA A 126 -2.88 10.75 -28.96
C ALA A 126 -3.79 9.87 -29.83
N GLY A 127 -5.02 9.58 -29.40
CA GLY A 127 -5.97 8.73 -30.14
C GLY A 127 -5.52 7.29 -30.30
N GLN A 128 -4.81 6.73 -29.31
CA GLN A 128 -4.24 5.38 -29.39
C GLN A 128 -4.48 4.54 -28.14
N GLN A 129 -4.56 3.23 -28.33
CA GLN A 129 -4.65 2.28 -27.24
C GLN A 129 -3.28 2.13 -26.55
N LEU A 130 -3.25 2.31 -25.23
CA LEU A 130 -2.05 2.14 -24.41
C LEU A 130 -1.83 0.71 -23.97
N THR A 131 -2.92 0.01 -23.61
CA THR A 131 -2.93 -1.42 -23.24
C THR A 131 -4.34 -1.99 -23.37
N GLY A 132 -4.42 -3.30 -23.44
CA GLY A 132 -5.65 -4.07 -23.31
C GLY A 132 -5.34 -5.44 -22.74
N GLN A 133 -6.13 -5.88 -21.77
CA GLN A 133 -5.95 -7.15 -21.08
C GLN A 133 -7.31 -7.78 -20.77
N GLN A 134 -7.30 -9.09 -20.53
CA GLN A 134 -8.47 -9.85 -20.09
C GLN A 134 -8.10 -10.76 -18.92
N PHE A 135 -9.07 -10.95 -18.03
CA PHE A 135 -8.92 -11.76 -16.84
C PHE A 135 -10.11 -12.70 -16.70
N TYR A 136 -9.85 -13.90 -16.19
CA TYR A 136 -10.88 -14.88 -15.89
C TYR A 136 -10.97 -15.09 -14.38
N THR A 137 -12.18 -15.16 -13.85
CA THR A 137 -12.40 -15.35 -12.40
C THR A 137 -13.73 -16.05 -12.13
N GLN A 138 -13.91 -16.56 -10.92
CA GLN A 138 -15.21 -16.99 -10.45
C GLN A 138 -16.12 -15.77 -10.18
N PRO A 139 -17.44 -15.88 -10.34
CA PRO A 139 -18.37 -14.77 -10.16
C PRO A 139 -18.25 -14.06 -8.81
N GLU A 140 -18.00 -14.80 -7.73
CA GLU A 140 -17.83 -14.26 -6.39
C GLU A 140 -16.59 -13.36 -6.24
N ASN A 141 -15.59 -13.54 -7.09
CA ASN A 141 -14.32 -12.78 -7.09
C ASN A 141 -14.36 -11.55 -8.00
N TRP A 142 -15.53 -11.09 -8.44
CA TRP A 142 -15.68 -9.95 -9.35
C TRP A 142 -14.97 -8.69 -8.86
N ARG A 143 -14.95 -8.48 -7.54
CA ARG A 143 -14.32 -7.31 -6.92
C ARG A 143 -12.81 -7.38 -7.02
N ARG A 144 -12.22 -8.57 -6.80
CA ARG A 144 -10.78 -8.78 -6.98
C ARG A 144 -10.34 -8.45 -8.41
N VAL A 145 -11.11 -8.87 -9.42
CA VAL A 145 -10.80 -8.52 -10.81
C VAL A 145 -10.80 -7.01 -11.05
N ALA A 146 -11.68 -6.27 -10.40
CA ALA A 146 -11.67 -4.80 -10.49
C ALA A 146 -10.37 -4.21 -9.93
N HIS A 147 -9.87 -4.70 -8.79
CA HIS A 147 -8.58 -4.29 -8.22
C HIS A 147 -7.40 -4.64 -9.13
N ILE A 148 -7.39 -5.84 -9.74
CA ILE A 148 -6.35 -6.26 -10.71
C ILE A 148 -6.35 -5.34 -11.94
N ILE A 149 -7.52 -4.97 -12.46
CA ILE A 149 -7.63 -4.03 -13.58
C ILE A 149 -7.10 -2.64 -13.17
N ALA A 150 -7.46 -2.17 -11.97
CA ALA A 150 -6.94 -0.90 -11.45
C ALA A 150 -5.41 -0.92 -11.30
N ASP A 151 -4.82 -2.02 -10.83
CA ASP A 151 -3.37 -2.22 -10.75
C ASP A 151 -2.71 -2.18 -12.14
N ALA A 152 -3.29 -2.84 -13.14
CA ALA A 152 -2.79 -2.82 -14.51
C ALA A 152 -2.82 -1.41 -15.14
N ILE A 153 -3.89 -0.64 -14.87
CA ILE A 153 -4.00 0.77 -15.30
C ILE A 153 -2.96 1.63 -14.58
N TYR A 154 -2.84 1.46 -13.27
CA TYR A 154 -1.87 2.18 -12.44
C TYR A 154 -0.45 1.94 -12.94
N GLU A 155 -0.04 0.68 -13.12
CA GLU A 155 1.29 0.31 -13.59
C GLU A 155 1.58 0.87 -14.99
N ARG A 156 0.58 0.79 -15.90
CA ARG A 156 0.75 1.29 -17.27
C ARG A 156 0.97 2.80 -17.34
N LEU A 157 0.36 3.57 -16.44
CA LEU A 157 0.41 5.04 -16.45
C LEU A 157 1.51 5.61 -15.54
N THR A 158 1.97 4.86 -14.53
CA THR A 158 2.97 5.33 -13.57
C THR A 158 4.34 4.67 -13.74
N GLY A 159 4.40 3.50 -14.39
CA GLY A 159 5.60 2.66 -14.48
C GLY A 159 5.92 1.88 -13.20
N GLU A 160 5.09 1.97 -12.16
CA GLU A 160 5.26 1.23 -10.91
C GLU A 160 4.09 0.27 -10.67
N LYS A 161 4.34 -0.85 -10.01
CA LYS A 161 3.29 -1.81 -9.64
C LYS A 161 2.21 -1.14 -8.80
N GLY A 162 0.96 -1.52 -9.05
CA GLY A 162 -0.16 -1.13 -8.21
C GLY A 162 -0.14 -1.81 -6.83
N TYR A 163 -1.18 -1.58 -6.03
CA TYR A 163 -1.31 -2.13 -4.68
C TYR A 163 -2.77 -2.42 -4.30
N PHE A 164 -3.67 -2.38 -5.28
CA PHE A 164 -5.12 -2.49 -5.02
C PHE A 164 -5.56 -3.93 -4.80
N ASP A 165 -4.97 -4.93 -5.50
CA ASP A 165 -5.24 -6.35 -5.24
C ASP A 165 -4.46 -6.83 -4.01
N THR A 166 -4.79 -6.25 -2.85
CA THR A 166 -4.18 -6.54 -1.55
C THR A 166 -5.21 -6.59 -0.45
N ARG A 167 -4.81 -7.12 0.71
CA ARG A 167 -5.64 -7.23 1.89
C ARG A 167 -4.99 -6.57 3.11
N ILE A 168 -5.83 -6.23 4.07
CA ILE A 168 -5.42 -5.71 5.37
C ILE A 168 -5.89 -6.69 6.44
N VAL A 169 -4.97 -7.20 7.24
CA VAL A 169 -5.29 -7.82 8.52
C VAL A 169 -5.20 -6.76 9.61
N TYR A 170 -6.13 -6.77 10.54
CA TYR A 170 -6.21 -5.75 11.59
C TYR A 170 -6.88 -6.29 12.85
N VAL A 171 -6.79 -5.56 13.93
CA VAL A 171 -7.54 -5.83 15.15
C VAL A 171 -8.87 -5.08 15.08
N ALA A 172 -9.96 -5.81 14.89
CA ALA A 172 -11.32 -5.28 14.98
C ALA A 172 -11.71 -5.16 16.46
N GLU A 173 -12.20 -3.96 16.85
CA GLU A 173 -12.56 -3.66 18.22
C GLU A 173 -14.05 -3.29 18.31
N SER A 174 -14.73 -3.79 19.35
CA SER A 174 -16.14 -3.52 19.62
C SER A 174 -16.42 -3.42 21.11
N GLY A 175 -17.60 -2.95 21.46
CA GLY A 175 -18.01 -2.77 22.86
C GLY A 175 -17.52 -1.46 23.51
N PRO A 176 -17.94 -1.17 24.73
CA PRO A 176 -17.57 0.02 25.47
C PRO A 176 -16.08 -0.02 25.85
N LYS A 177 -15.52 1.13 26.19
CA LYS A 177 -14.10 1.26 26.55
C LYS A 177 -13.69 0.39 27.74
N THR A 178 -14.62 0.14 28.67
CA THR A 178 -14.42 -0.66 29.88
C THR A 178 -14.54 -2.17 29.65
N ASP A 179 -15.13 -2.59 28.51
CA ASP A 179 -15.27 -4.00 28.12
C ASP A 179 -15.05 -4.12 26.61
N ARG A 180 -13.83 -3.79 26.18
CA ARG A 180 -13.43 -3.78 24.78
C ARG A 180 -13.12 -5.21 24.31
N LYS A 181 -13.92 -5.69 23.36
CA LYS A 181 -13.67 -6.95 22.68
C LYS A 181 -12.76 -6.73 21.47
N ARG A 182 -11.79 -7.60 21.29
CA ARG A 182 -10.83 -7.58 20.19
C ARG A 182 -10.77 -8.92 19.48
N GLN A 183 -10.72 -8.88 18.17
CA GLN A 183 -10.55 -10.07 17.32
C GLN A 183 -9.74 -9.71 16.09
N LEU A 184 -9.03 -10.69 15.53
CA LEU A 184 -8.42 -10.52 14.23
C LEU A 184 -9.49 -10.50 13.15
N ALA A 185 -9.35 -9.59 12.22
CA ALA A 185 -10.18 -9.50 11.03
C ALA A 185 -9.32 -9.23 9.80
N ILE A 186 -9.85 -9.55 8.62
CA ILE A 186 -9.24 -9.29 7.33
C ILE A 186 -10.24 -8.60 6.42
N MET A 187 -9.78 -7.67 5.59
CA MET A 187 -10.58 -6.94 4.61
C MET A 187 -9.77 -6.66 3.34
N ASP A 188 -10.42 -6.26 2.26
CA ASP A 188 -9.75 -5.67 1.11
C ASP A 188 -9.12 -4.32 1.51
N GLN A 189 -8.13 -3.82 0.77
CA GLN A 189 -7.39 -2.61 1.14
C GLN A 189 -8.28 -1.36 1.26
N ASP A 190 -9.47 -1.38 0.70
CA ASP A 190 -10.44 -0.29 0.70
C ASP A 190 -11.54 -0.42 1.78
N GLY A 191 -11.43 -1.42 2.67
CA GLY A 191 -12.36 -1.66 3.78
C GLY A 191 -13.51 -2.63 3.48
N PHE A 192 -13.65 -3.09 2.22
CA PHE A 192 -14.70 -4.05 1.87
C PHE A 192 -14.34 -5.49 2.23
N ASN A 193 -15.33 -6.40 2.12
CA ASN A 193 -15.19 -7.84 2.38
C ASN A 193 -14.62 -8.16 3.77
N ALA A 194 -14.84 -7.26 4.75
CA ALA A 194 -14.36 -7.47 6.11
C ALA A 194 -15.00 -8.70 6.76
N ARG A 195 -14.15 -9.62 7.23
CA ARG A 195 -14.55 -10.82 7.98
C ARG A 195 -13.62 -11.10 9.15
N ALA A 196 -14.16 -11.66 10.21
CA ALA A 196 -13.37 -12.12 11.35
C ALA A 196 -12.52 -13.35 10.98
N LEU A 197 -11.31 -13.41 11.56
CA LEU A 197 -10.39 -14.54 11.48
C LEU A 197 -10.36 -15.34 12.77
N THR A 198 -10.70 -14.72 13.91
CA THR A 198 -10.76 -15.36 15.22
C THR A 198 -12.12 -15.11 15.86
N ASN A 199 -12.57 -16.03 16.71
CA ASN A 199 -13.82 -15.93 17.44
C ASN A 199 -13.62 -15.57 18.92
N SER A 200 -12.36 -15.35 19.33
CA SER A 200 -12.04 -15.22 20.74
C SER A 200 -12.31 -13.80 21.25
N ASN A 201 -12.67 -13.71 22.53
CA ASN A 201 -12.71 -12.46 23.28
C ASN A 201 -11.33 -12.13 23.88
N GLU A 202 -10.29 -12.84 23.46
CA GLU A 202 -8.95 -12.67 23.96
C GLU A 202 -8.28 -11.43 23.37
N LEU A 203 -7.36 -10.85 24.12
CA LEU A 203 -6.56 -9.76 23.62
C LEU A 203 -5.65 -10.29 22.50
N VAL A 204 -5.86 -9.79 21.29
CA VAL A 204 -5.03 -10.04 20.11
C VAL A 204 -4.38 -8.73 19.66
N LEU A 205 -3.11 -8.79 19.25
CA LEU A 205 -2.31 -7.61 18.89
C LEU A 205 -1.36 -7.92 17.74
N THR A 206 -0.92 -6.89 17.07
CA THR A 206 0.21 -6.85 16.12
C THR A 206 0.20 -7.96 15.06
N PRO A 207 -0.92 -8.15 14.31
CA PRO A 207 -0.93 -9.12 13.22
C PRO A 207 0.04 -8.67 12.10
N ARG A 208 0.69 -9.62 11.43
CA ARG A 208 1.60 -9.37 10.30
C ARG A 208 1.50 -10.49 9.26
N PHE A 209 1.46 -10.12 8.00
CA PHE A 209 1.47 -11.08 6.89
C PHE A 209 2.84 -11.73 6.71
N SER A 210 2.82 -12.98 6.30
CA SER A 210 3.96 -13.62 5.66
C SER A 210 4.22 -12.98 4.29
N PRO A 211 5.47 -12.77 3.88
CA PRO A 211 5.79 -12.20 2.58
C PRO A 211 5.49 -13.12 1.39
N ASN A 212 5.39 -14.43 1.60
CA ASN A 212 5.33 -15.43 0.55
C ASN A 212 4.35 -16.58 0.81
N ARG A 213 3.52 -16.51 1.86
CA ARG A 213 2.52 -17.53 2.20
C ARG A 213 1.21 -16.86 2.64
N GLN A 214 0.12 -17.59 2.50
CA GLN A 214 -1.19 -17.16 3.02
C GLN A 214 -1.29 -17.41 4.54
N GLU A 215 -0.36 -16.80 5.27
CA GLU A 215 -0.19 -16.90 6.71
C GLU A 215 -0.05 -15.52 7.33
N ILE A 216 -0.46 -15.44 8.59
CA ILE A 216 -0.17 -14.28 9.44
C ILE A 216 0.44 -14.73 10.76
N THR A 217 1.33 -13.91 11.32
CA THR A 217 1.71 -14.02 12.74
C THR A 217 0.95 -12.98 13.54
N TYR A 218 0.64 -13.27 14.77
CA TYR A 218 0.01 -12.35 15.70
C TYR A 218 0.30 -12.72 17.14
N MET A 219 0.10 -11.81 18.06
CA MET A 219 0.16 -12.08 19.49
C MET A 219 -1.25 -12.27 20.05
N SER A 220 -1.44 -13.27 20.91
CA SER A 220 -2.66 -13.48 21.70
C SER A 220 -2.34 -13.77 23.16
N PHE A 221 -3.24 -13.33 24.04
CA PHE A 221 -3.19 -13.60 25.49
C PHE A 221 -4.11 -14.76 25.88
N GLU A 222 -4.08 -15.84 25.13
CA GLU A 222 -4.84 -17.05 25.43
C GLU A 222 -4.42 -17.62 26.79
N GLY A 223 -5.38 -17.81 27.70
CA GLY A 223 -5.09 -18.28 29.05
C GLY A 223 -4.25 -17.31 29.88
N ASN A 224 -4.36 -15.99 29.64
CA ASN A 224 -3.59 -14.95 30.31
C ASN A 224 -2.07 -15.01 30.09
N GLN A 225 -1.62 -15.75 29.07
CA GLN A 225 -0.22 -15.83 28.70
C GLN A 225 -0.02 -15.28 27.28
N PRO A 226 0.85 -14.27 27.09
CA PRO A 226 1.16 -13.76 25.77
C PRO A 226 1.94 -14.79 24.97
N ARG A 227 1.44 -15.15 23.79
CA ARG A 227 2.08 -16.09 22.87
C ARG A 227 1.98 -15.58 21.45
N VAL A 228 2.98 -15.93 20.64
CA VAL A 228 2.96 -15.72 19.18
C VAL A 228 2.33 -16.93 18.51
N TYR A 229 1.39 -16.64 17.64
CA TYR A 229 0.70 -17.62 16.81
C TYR A 229 1.00 -17.42 15.34
N LEU A 230 1.02 -18.51 14.59
CA LEU A 230 0.84 -18.54 13.14
C LEU A 230 -0.60 -18.94 12.84
N LEU A 231 -1.23 -18.25 11.91
CA LEU A 231 -2.58 -18.55 11.43
C LEU A 231 -2.55 -18.68 9.90
N GLN A 232 -2.96 -19.84 9.42
CA GLN A 232 -3.20 -20.12 8.00
C GLN A 232 -4.53 -19.49 7.58
N LEU A 233 -4.51 -18.60 6.58
CA LEU A 233 -5.69 -17.84 6.17
C LEU A 233 -6.73 -18.68 5.43
N GLU A 234 -6.30 -19.71 4.72
CA GLU A 234 -7.18 -20.61 3.94
C GLU A 234 -7.91 -21.61 4.83
N THR A 235 -7.17 -22.26 5.74
CA THR A 235 -7.70 -23.34 6.58
C THR A 235 -8.22 -22.87 7.92
N GLY A 236 -7.79 -21.68 8.38
CA GLY A 236 -8.05 -21.18 9.73
C GLY A 236 -7.25 -21.92 10.82
N GLN A 237 -6.35 -22.82 10.43
CA GLN A 237 -5.50 -23.53 11.39
C GLN A 237 -4.50 -22.56 12.02
N ARG A 238 -4.32 -22.70 13.34
CA ARG A 238 -3.35 -21.91 14.09
C ARG A 238 -2.42 -22.79 14.90
N GLU A 239 -1.18 -22.35 15.04
CA GLU A 239 -0.18 -22.99 15.86
C GLU A 239 0.60 -21.97 16.69
N VAL A 240 1.08 -22.38 17.85
CA VAL A 240 1.97 -21.57 18.68
C VAL A 240 3.38 -21.61 18.07
N VAL A 241 3.95 -20.43 17.77
CA VAL A 241 5.30 -20.32 17.19
C VAL A 241 6.37 -20.78 18.18
N GLY A 242 6.21 -20.45 19.47
CA GLY A 242 7.13 -20.84 20.52
C GLY A 242 6.54 -20.59 21.90
N ASN A 243 6.99 -21.34 22.88
CA ASN A 243 6.67 -21.15 24.29
C ASN A 243 7.86 -20.45 24.95
N PHE A 244 7.83 -19.12 24.94
CA PHE A 244 8.90 -18.30 25.50
C PHE A 244 8.57 -17.94 26.95
N PRO A 245 9.54 -18.03 27.88
CA PRO A 245 9.37 -17.48 29.21
C PRO A 245 9.34 -15.93 29.10
N GLY A 246 8.27 -15.31 29.57
CA GLY A 246 8.08 -13.87 29.53
C GLY A 246 7.18 -13.37 28.40
N MET A 247 7.10 -12.06 28.25
CA MET A 247 6.25 -11.41 27.24
C MET A 247 6.95 -11.34 25.89
N THR A 248 6.24 -11.71 24.83
CA THR A 248 6.70 -11.61 23.44
C THR A 248 5.94 -10.52 22.73
N PHE A 249 6.63 -9.66 21.96
CA PHE A 249 6.00 -8.53 21.28
C PHE A 249 6.41 -8.45 19.80
N SER A 250 5.53 -7.85 19.00
CA SER A 250 5.77 -7.39 17.62
C SER A 250 6.42 -8.43 16.71
N PRO A 251 5.87 -9.64 16.60
CA PRO A 251 6.43 -10.66 15.72
C PRO A 251 6.32 -10.21 14.25
N ARG A 252 7.40 -10.39 13.45
CA ARG A 252 7.43 -10.14 12.02
C ARG A 252 8.21 -11.24 11.30
N PHE A 253 7.79 -11.58 10.10
CA PHE A 253 8.53 -12.51 9.26
C PHE A 253 9.81 -11.86 8.70
N SER A 254 10.84 -12.68 8.47
CA SER A 254 11.94 -12.35 7.56
C SER A 254 11.44 -12.26 6.12
N PRO A 255 12.14 -11.55 5.20
CA PRO A 255 11.69 -11.41 3.80
C PRO A 255 11.56 -12.73 3.04
N ASP A 256 12.32 -13.75 3.42
CA ASP A 256 12.24 -15.12 2.87
C ASP A 256 11.12 -15.97 3.51
N GLY A 257 10.45 -15.44 4.56
CA GLY A 257 9.38 -16.13 5.29
C GLY A 257 9.84 -17.32 6.13
N GLN A 258 11.16 -17.54 6.33
CA GLN A 258 11.68 -18.70 7.05
C GLN A 258 11.90 -18.44 8.55
N LYS A 259 11.99 -17.17 8.94
CA LYS A 259 12.22 -16.77 10.32
C LYS A 259 11.13 -15.80 10.79
N VAL A 260 10.97 -15.74 12.11
CA VAL A 260 10.23 -14.68 12.80
C VAL A 260 11.19 -13.91 13.68
N ILE A 261 11.19 -12.59 13.55
CA ILE A 261 11.88 -11.68 14.47
C ILE A 261 10.87 -11.13 15.46
N MET A 262 11.26 -10.97 16.71
CA MET A 262 10.37 -10.56 17.81
C MET A 262 11.15 -9.94 18.95
N SER A 263 10.44 -9.26 19.84
CA SER A 263 10.98 -8.80 21.13
C SER A 263 10.56 -9.76 22.22
N LEU A 264 11.51 -10.22 23.03
CA LEU A 264 11.25 -11.03 24.21
C LEU A 264 11.66 -10.27 25.47
N GLN A 265 10.71 -10.17 26.41
CA GLN A 265 10.97 -9.60 27.73
C GLN A 265 11.37 -10.73 28.69
N GLN A 266 12.57 -10.65 29.24
CA GLN A 266 13.09 -11.56 30.24
C GLN A 266 13.77 -10.75 31.35
N GLU A 267 13.55 -11.09 32.62
CA GLU A 267 14.22 -10.48 33.77
C GLU A 267 14.15 -8.93 33.81
N GLY A 268 13.04 -8.35 33.34
CA GLY A 268 12.83 -6.90 33.32
C GLY A 268 13.38 -6.18 32.08
N ASN A 269 14.14 -6.86 31.22
CA ASN A 269 14.67 -6.31 29.97
C ASN A 269 13.95 -6.88 28.75
N SER A 270 13.84 -6.10 27.67
CA SER A 270 13.34 -6.56 26.38
C SER A 270 14.47 -6.54 25.35
N ASN A 271 14.67 -7.64 24.65
CA ASN A 271 15.70 -7.79 23.62
C ASN A 271 15.12 -8.34 22.34
N ILE A 272 15.82 -8.11 21.23
CA ILE A 272 15.46 -8.62 19.91
C ILE A 272 15.98 -10.06 19.75
N TYR A 273 15.09 -10.93 19.29
CA TYR A 273 15.39 -12.32 18.97
C TYR A 273 14.87 -12.67 17.57
N THR A 274 15.52 -13.59 16.92
CA THR A 274 15.04 -14.25 15.72
C THR A 274 14.85 -15.74 16.01
N MET A 275 13.81 -16.32 15.41
CA MET A 275 13.53 -17.77 15.51
C MET A 275 13.37 -18.34 14.10
N ASP A 276 14.08 -19.41 13.82
CA ASP A 276 13.88 -20.22 12.62
C ASP A 276 12.59 -21.04 12.76
N LEU A 277 11.67 -20.91 11.80
CA LEU A 277 10.34 -21.54 11.87
C LEU A 277 10.39 -23.06 11.70
N ARG A 278 11.40 -23.59 11.03
CA ARG A 278 11.56 -25.01 10.79
C ARG A 278 12.20 -25.72 11.98
N SER A 279 13.35 -25.21 12.43
CA SER A 279 14.10 -25.81 13.54
C SER A 279 13.62 -25.39 14.92
N ARG A 280 12.82 -24.30 14.99
CA ARG A 280 12.39 -23.64 16.24
C ARG A 280 13.55 -23.12 17.09
N THR A 281 14.74 -23.00 16.50
CA THR A 281 15.92 -22.46 17.17
C THR A 281 15.81 -20.93 17.28
N THR A 282 16.05 -20.41 18.48
CA THR A 282 15.98 -18.99 18.79
C THR A 282 17.40 -18.42 18.95
N THR A 283 17.68 -17.30 18.35
CA THR A 283 18.96 -16.56 18.46
C THR A 283 18.69 -15.17 18.99
N ARG A 284 19.39 -14.78 20.05
CA ARG A 284 19.36 -13.42 20.61
C ARG A 284 20.24 -12.49 19.80
N LEU A 285 19.72 -11.32 19.37
CA LEU A 285 20.43 -10.35 18.55
C LEU A 285 20.90 -9.11 19.32
N THR A 286 20.18 -8.75 20.41
CA THR A 286 20.60 -7.66 21.30
C THR A 286 20.75 -8.15 22.74
N SER A 287 21.68 -7.58 23.51
CA SER A 287 22.04 -8.03 24.87
C SER A 287 22.32 -6.86 25.83
N THR A 288 21.69 -5.71 25.57
CA THR A 288 21.83 -4.53 26.43
C THR A 288 20.83 -4.58 27.61
N ALA A 289 21.04 -3.74 28.62
CA ALA A 289 20.09 -3.52 29.70
C ALA A 289 18.89 -2.62 29.29
N ALA A 290 18.85 -2.21 28.02
CA ALA A 290 17.80 -1.36 27.45
C ALA A 290 16.57 -2.18 27.05
N ILE A 291 15.48 -1.46 26.79
CA ILE A 291 14.26 -2.00 26.20
C ILE A 291 14.38 -1.90 24.68
N ASP A 292 14.68 -3.02 24.03
CA ASP A 292 14.76 -3.14 22.57
C ASP A 292 13.48 -3.80 22.04
N THR A 293 12.75 -3.10 21.16
CA THR A 293 11.42 -3.55 20.68
C THR A 293 11.16 -3.25 19.22
N SER A 294 10.03 -3.73 18.71
CA SER A 294 9.47 -3.40 17.39
C SER A 294 10.42 -3.62 16.20
N PRO A 295 11.11 -4.77 16.10
CA PRO A 295 12.05 -5.00 15.01
C PRO A 295 11.37 -5.14 13.65
N SER A 296 12.05 -4.68 12.58
CA SER A 296 11.63 -4.86 11.19
C SER A 296 12.85 -5.09 10.29
N TYR A 297 12.81 -6.16 9.49
CA TYR A 297 13.86 -6.42 8.49
C TYR A 297 13.82 -5.40 7.34
N SER A 298 15.01 -5.14 6.77
CA SER A 298 15.12 -4.59 5.42
C SER A 298 14.59 -5.60 4.39
N PRO A 299 14.09 -5.16 3.20
CA PRO A 299 13.50 -6.08 2.21
C PRO A 299 14.50 -7.10 1.64
N ASP A 300 15.79 -6.81 1.67
CA ASP A 300 16.87 -7.74 1.29
C ASP A 300 17.30 -8.69 2.44
N GLY A 301 16.73 -8.50 3.63
CA GLY A 301 17.03 -9.30 4.83
C GLY A 301 18.40 -9.03 5.46
N SER A 302 19.19 -8.07 4.98
CA SER A 302 20.56 -7.83 5.45
C SER A 302 20.62 -7.00 6.73
N GLN A 303 19.59 -6.19 7.03
CA GLN A 303 19.54 -5.28 8.16
C GLN A 303 18.22 -5.38 8.93
N ILE A 304 18.23 -4.87 10.14
CA ILE A 304 17.08 -4.78 11.02
C ILE A 304 17.03 -3.35 11.59
N VAL A 305 15.87 -2.69 11.48
CA VAL A 305 15.57 -1.48 12.24
C VAL A 305 14.78 -1.88 13.49
N PHE A 306 15.03 -1.22 14.61
CA PHE A 306 14.35 -1.49 15.88
C PHE A 306 14.31 -0.22 16.75
N GLU A 307 13.47 -0.26 17.76
CA GLU A 307 13.35 0.77 18.79
C GLU A 307 14.19 0.39 20.00
N SER A 308 14.87 1.38 20.61
CA SER A 308 15.66 1.18 21.83
C SER A 308 15.68 2.44 22.69
N ASP A 309 15.55 2.29 24.00
CA ASP A 309 15.65 3.37 24.99
C ASP A 309 17.07 3.54 25.57
N ARG A 310 18.07 2.84 25.03
CA ARG A 310 19.48 2.89 25.51
C ARG A 310 20.11 4.29 25.55
N GLY A 311 19.51 5.23 24.84
CA GLY A 311 19.88 6.65 24.84
C GLY A 311 19.11 7.51 25.84
N GLY A 312 18.36 6.91 26.77
CA GLY A 312 17.54 7.55 27.81
C GLY A 312 16.07 7.74 27.42
N ARG A 313 15.72 7.61 26.15
CA ARG A 313 14.33 7.59 25.61
C ARG A 313 14.28 6.79 24.32
N PRO A 314 13.09 6.25 23.94
CA PRO A 314 12.92 5.46 22.72
C PRO A 314 13.41 6.18 21.47
N GLN A 315 14.31 5.55 20.74
CA GLN A 315 14.91 6.02 19.48
C GLN A 315 15.05 4.85 18.51
N LEU A 316 15.21 5.14 17.22
CA LEU A 316 15.41 4.14 16.18
C LEU A 316 16.90 3.81 16.01
N TYR A 317 17.17 2.53 15.93
CA TYR A 317 18.47 1.96 15.69
C TYR A 317 18.43 1.01 14.50
N VAL A 318 19.55 0.87 13.81
CA VAL A 318 19.75 -0.13 12.74
C VAL A 318 20.92 -1.02 13.12
N MET A 319 20.82 -2.30 12.80
CA MET A 319 21.87 -3.31 12.96
C MET A 319 21.90 -4.26 11.77
N GLY A 320 22.97 -5.03 11.63
CA GLY A 320 23.02 -6.19 10.73
C GLY A 320 22.01 -7.26 11.15
N ALA A 321 21.61 -8.13 10.23
CA ALA A 321 20.68 -9.24 10.52
C ALA A 321 21.25 -10.26 11.54
N ASP A 322 22.56 -10.24 11.76
CA ASP A 322 23.28 -11.02 12.77
C ASP A 322 23.37 -10.31 14.14
N GLY A 323 22.82 -9.09 14.27
CA GLY A 323 22.88 -8.27 15.48
C GLY A 323 24.10 -7.34 15.58
N SER A 324 25.01 -7.37 14.61
CA SER A 324 26.23 -6.56 14.59
C SER A 324 25.97 -5.11 14.16
N GLY A 325 26.92 -4.20 14.42
CA GLY A 325 26.95 -2.83 13.89
C GLY A 325 25.78 -1.95 14.33
N GLN A 326 25.26 -2.13 15.56
CA GLN A 326 24.13 -1.37 16.08
C GLN A 326 24.44 0.12 16.14
N ARG A 327 23.64 0.93 15.45
CA ARG A 327 23.81 2.39 15.40
C ARG A 327 22.45 3.10 15.46
N ARG A 328 22.39 4.22 16.17
CA ARG A 328 21.21 5.10 16.21
C ARG A 328 21.06 5.85 14.90
N ILE A 329 19.80 6.02 14.45
CA ILE A 329 19.44 6.75 13.22
C ILE A 329 18.44 7.89 13.44
N SER A 330 17.76 7.98 14.60
CA SER A 330 16.86 9.09 14.92
C SER A 330 17.48 10.04 15.93
N PHE A 331 17.47 11.36 15.65
CA PHE A 331 18.14 12.37 16.47
C PHE A 331 17.25 13.58 16.78
N GLY A 332 16.03 13.63 16.27
CA GLY A 332 15.08 14.71 16.49
C GLY A 332 14.51 14.71 17.92
N ASP A 333 13.73 15.75 18.21
CA ASP A 333 13.04 15.87 19.50
C ASP A 333 11.97 14.80 19.66
N GLY A 334 11.73 14.38 20.93
CA GLY A 334 10.72 13.38 21.26
C GLY A 334 11.21 11.93 21.19
N SER A 335 10.25 11.02 21.23
CA SER A 335 10.48 9.57 21.16
C SER A 335 10.05 9.04 19.81
N TYR A 336 10.72 7.99 19.34
CA TYR A 336 10.45 7.31 18.09
C TYR A 336 10.16 5.84 18.36
N SER A 337 9.10 5.32 17.77
CA SER A 337 8.62 3.94 17.98
C SER A 337 8.08 3.30 16.71
N THR A 338 7.81 2.00 16.80
CA THR A 338 7.16 1.18 15.75
C THR A 338 7.77 1.36 14.34
N PRO A 339 9.09 1.26 14.17
CA PRO A 339 9.71 1.43 12.87
C PRO A 339 9.32 0.30 11.91
N VAL A 340 9.12 0.63 10.63
CA VAL A 340 8.85 -0.34 9.56
C VAL A 340 9.64 0.03 8.33
N TRP A 341 10.47 -0.90 7.86
CA TRP A 341 11.22 -0.72 6.63
C TRP A 341 10.31 -0.73 5.41
N SER A 342 10.52 0.22 4.49
CA SER A 342 9.80 0.27 3.21
C SER A 342 10.14 -0.96 2.36
N PRO A 343 9.17 -1.56 1.64
CA PRO A 343 9.46 -2.65 0.70
C PRO A 343 10.39 -2.25 -0.45
N ARG A 344 10.60 -0.94 -0.66
CA ARG A 344 11.57 -0.41 -1.64
C ARG A 344 12.99 -0.33 -1.08
N GLY A 345 13.17 -0.50 0.23
CA GLY A 345 14.48 -0.45 0.89
C GLY A 345 15.04 0.97 1.13
N ASP A 346 14.35 2.00 0.71
CA ASP A 346 14.81 3.40 0.68
C ASP A 346 14.43 4.22 1.92
N LEU A 347 13.32 3.85 2.58
CA LEU A 347 12.76 4.59 3.69
C LEU A 347 12.44 3.70 4.89
N ILE A 348 12.34 4.32 6.06
CA ILE A 348 11.79 3.75 7.29
C ILE A 348 10.60 4.62 7.71
N ALA A 349 9.42 4.02 7.85
CA ALA A 349 8.27 4.67 8.47
C ALA A 349 8.33 4.48 9.99
N PHE A 350 7.81 5.44 10.73
CA PHE A 350 7.86 5.42 12.20
C PHE A 350 6.69 6.19 12.83
N THR A 351 6.44 5.91 14.09
CA THR A 351 5.65 6.76 14.99
C THR A 351 6.59 7.68 15.77
N LYS A 352 6.26 8.98 15.83
CA LYS A 352 7.00 9.97 16.63
C LYS A 352 6.07 10.59 17.67
N GLN A 353 6.49 10.58 18.93
CA GLN A 353 5.79 11.29 20.01
C GLN A 353 6.60 12.52 20.42
N SER A 354 5.99 13.71 20.26
CA SER A 354 6.58 14.98 20.66
C SER A 354 5.50 15.98 21.02
N GLY A 355 5.70 16.77 22.09
CA GLY A 355 4.73 17.80 22.53
C GLY A 355 3.33 17.27 22.83
N GLY A 356 3.22 16.03 23.32
CA GLY A 356 1.92 15.40 23.62
C GLY A 356 1.12 14.94 22.41
N LYS A 357 1.70 14.96 21.21
CA LYS A 357 1.10 14.52 19.95
C LYS A 357 1.85 13.32 19.38
N PHE A 358 1.15 12.51 18.60
CA PHE A 358 1.70 11.39 17.87
C PHE A 358 1.63 11.65 16.37
N SER A 359 2.72 11.37 15.69
CA SER A 359 2.88 11.62 14.26
C SER A 359 3.33 10.36 13.54
N ILE A 360 2.86 10.17 12.31
CA ILE A 360 3.44 9.22 11.38
C ILE A 360 4.43 9.97 10.50
N GLY A 361 5.65 9.47 10.41
CA GLY A 361 6.71 10.04 9.61
C GLY A 361 7.51 9.00 8.85
N VAL A 362 8.37 9.49 7.96
CA VAL A 362 9.34 8.70 7.21
C VAL A 362 10.71 9.35 7.26
N MET A 363 11.77 8.53 7.21
CA MET A 363 13.14 8.98 7.05
C MET A 363 13.91 8.02 6.15
N LYS A 364 15.07 8.44 5.63
CA LYS A 364 15.98 7.53 4.93
C LYS A 364 16.60 6.53 5.91
N THR A 365 17.15 5.46 5.38
CA THR A 365 17.72 4.36 6.18
C THR A 365 18.97 4.74 6.98
N ASP A 366 19.58 5.88 6.63
CA ASP A 366 20.68 6.50 7.40
C ASP A 366 20.19 7.49 8.49
N GLY A 367 18.86 7.75 8.54
CA GLY A 367 18.23 8.69 9.47
C GLY A 367 18.06 10.10 8.91
N SER A 368 18.62 10.41 7.74
CA SER A 368 18.47 11.72 7.11
C SER A 368 17.09 11.91 6.47
N GLY A 369 16.72 13.13 6.14
CA GLY A 369 15.51 13.44 5.39
C GLY A 369 14.21 13.11 6.13
N GLU A 370 14.20 13.22 7.47
CA GLU A 370 12.98 13.04 8.26
C GLU A 370 11.87 13.97 7.78
N ARG A 371 10.70 13.39 7.55
CA ARG A 371 9.47 14.12 7.21
C ARG A 371 8.30 13.56 8.01
N ILE A 372 7.53 14.45 8.61
CA ILE A 372 6.25 14.12 9.22
C ILE A 372 5.18 14.17 8.13
N LEU A 373 4.41 13.11 7.99
CA LEU A 373 3.31 13.01 7.03
C LEU A 373 2.00 13.48 7.63
N THR A 374 1.73 13.08 8.88
CA THR A 374 0.51 13.48 9.60
C THR A 374 0.71 13.47 11.10
N THR A 375 -0.04 14.31 11.80
CA THR A 375 0.01 14.44 13.26
C THR A 375 -1.40 14.40 13.85
N GLY A 376 -1.57 13.74 14.99
CA GLY A 376 -2.84 13.61 15.67
C GLY A 376 -2.71 13.47 17.18
N PHE A 377 -3.83 13.23 17.86
CA PHE A 377 -3.84 12.93 19.29
C PHE A 377 -3.13 11.61 19.58
N HIS A 378 -3.43 10.56 18.81
CA HIS A 378 -2.76 9.27 18.89
C HIS A 378 -2.78 8.60 17.50
N ASN A 379 -1.67 8.71 16.77
CA ASN A 379 -1.41 8.01 15.52
C ASN A 379 -0.31 6.99 15.76
N GLU A 380 -0.49 5.72 15.35
CA GLU A 380 0.50 4.68 15.61
C GLU A 380 0.43 3.53 14.61
N GLY A 381 1.48 2.70 14.60
CA GLY A 381 1.54 1.42 13.92
C GLY A 381 1.53 1.53 12.39
N PRO A 382 2.46 2.27 11.76
CA PRO A 382 2.51 2.37 10.31
C PRO A 382 2.79 1.02 9.66
N THR A 383 2.15 0.76 8.52
CA THR A 383 2.41 -0.37 7.63
C THR A 383 2.44 0.12 6.18
N TRP A 384 3.31 -0.46 5.36
CA TRP A 384 3.47 -0.07 3.97
C TRP A 384 2.56 -0.87 3.03
N ALA A 385 2.01 -0.20 2.03
CA ALA A 385 1.55 -0.86 0.82
C ALA A 385 2.74 -1.53 0.11
N PRO A 386 2.55 -2.65 -0.62
CA PRO A 386 3.66 -3.40 -1.20
C PRO A 386 4.49 -2.63 -2.23
N ASN A 387 3.94 -1.57 -2.84
CA ASN A 387 4.69 -0.69 -3.74
C ASN A 387 5.49 0.41 -3.01
N GLY A 388 5.38 0.53 -1.68
CA GLY A 388 6.12 1.51 -0.88
C GLY A 388 5.71 2.97 -1.10
N ARG A 389 4.50 3.24 -1.62
CA ARG A 389 3.99 4.60 -1.89
C ARG A 389 2.96 5.09 -0.89
N VAL A 390 2.27 4.17 -0.23
CA VAL A 390 1.19 4.45 0.70
C VAL A 390 1.47 3.78 2.03
N LEU A 391 1.15 4.48 3.10
CA LEU A 391 1.16 3.95 4.47
C LEU A 391 -0.28 3.79 4.95
N MET A 392 -0.49 2.81 5.80
CA MET A 392 -1.70 2.67 6.60
C MET A 392 -1.30 2.69 8.07
N PHE A 393 -2.12 3.28 8.92
CA PHE A 393 -1.89 3.41 10.36
C PHE A 393 -3.23 3.49 11.08
N PHE A 394 -3.24 3.38 12.40
CA PHE A 394 -4.44 3.69 13.15
C PHE A 394 -4.34 5.05 13.86
N ARG A 395 -5.51 5.69 14.00
CA ARG A 395 -5.68 6.95 14.71
C ARG A 395 -6.79 6.81 15.73
N GLN A 396 -6.53 7.28 16.94
CA GLN A 396 -7.56 7.56 17.93
C GLN A 396 -7.62 9.07 18.15
N SER A 397 -8.76 9.68 17.85
CA SER A 397 -9.00 11.10 18.12
C SER A 397 -9.34 11.32 19.59
N ALA A 398 -9.06 12.52 20.11
CA ALA A 398 -9.45 12.89 21.47
C ALA A 398 -10.97 12.81 21.64
N GLY A 399 -11.43 12.12 22.68
CA GLY A 399 -12.87 11.92 22.94
C GLY A 399 -13.54 10.86 22.06
N ALA A 400 -12.85 10.28 21.07
CA ALA A 400 -13.39 9.20 20.24
C ALA A 400 -13.58 7.92 21.05
N GLY A 401 -14.59 7.12 20.66
CA GLY A 401 -14.92 5.84 21.30
C GLY A 401 -13.83 4.78 21.12
N GLY A 402 -13.01 4.85 20.07
CA GLY A 402 -11.92 3.93 19.77
C GLY A 402 -11.13 4.32 18.51
N PRO A 403 -10.11 3.53 18.16
CA PRO A 403 -9.24 3.79 17.00
C PRO A 403 -9.94 3.51 15.67
N GLN A 404 -9.45 4.17 14.62
CA GLN A 404 -9.86 3.97 13.23
C GLN A 404 -8.62 3.88 12.34
N ILE A 405 -8.73 3.17 11.21
CA ILE A 405 -7.64 2.99 10.25
C ILE A 405 -7.68 4.12 9.22
N TYR A 406 -6.50 4.67 8.94
CA TYR A 406 -6.26 5.69 7.92
C TYR A 406 -5.16 5.23 6.97
N SER A 407 -5.24 5.68 5.72
CA SER A 407 -4.15 5.61 4.76
C SER A 407 -3.62 6.99 4.44
N ILE A 408 -2.34 7.11 4.09
CA ILE A 408 -1.69 8.34 3.68
C ILE A 408 -0.59 8.03 2.67
N ASP A 409 -0.47 8.83 1.63
CA ASP A 409 0.62 8.70 0.67
C ASP A 409 1.90 9.41 1.15
N LEU A 410 3.00 9.20 0.44
CA LEU A 410 4.30 9.82 0.77
C LEU A 410 4.31 11.34 0.59
N THR A 411 3.32 11.95 -0.05
CA THR A 411 3.20 13.42 -0.15
C THR A 411 2.67 14.02 1.16
N GLY A 412 1.92 13.25 1.95
CA GLY A 412 1.24 13.68 3.16
C GLY A 412 -0.09 14.41 2.90
N TYR A 413 -0.50 14.57 1.64
CA TYR A 413 -1.73 15.31 1.28
C TYR A 413 -2.94 14.40 1.05
N ASN A 414 -2.73 13.14 0.66
CA ASN A 414 -3.80 12.20 0.36
C ASN A 414 -4.08 11.28 1.56
N GLU A 415 -4.51 11.89 2.69
CA GLU A 415 -4.94 11.14 3.86
C GLU A 415 -6.42 10.75 3.75
N GLN A 416 -6.75 9.48 4.01
CA GLN A 416 -8.10 8.95 3.88
C GLN A 416 -8.45 8.01 5.04
N LEU A 417 -9.69 8.12 5.53
CA LEU A 417 -10.28 7.16 6.46
C LEU A 417 -10.65 5.88 5.69
N ILE A 418 -10.21 4.72 6.20
CA ILE A 418 -10.68 3.42 5.73
C ILE A 418 -11.89 3.01 6.56
N GLN A 419 -13.02 2.83 5.89
CA GLN A 419 -14.28 2.50 6.55
C GLN A 419 -14.25 1.05 7.07
N THR A 420 -14.50 0.89 8.36
CA THR A 420 -14.63 -0.41 9.03
C THR A 420 -15.97 -0.48 9.77
N LYS A 421 -16.47 -1.69 10.03
CA LYS A 421 -17.77 -1.89 10.73
C LYS A 421 -17.77 -1.45 12.20
N GLY A 422 -16.61 -1.15 12.76
CA GLY A 422 -16.42 -0.75 14.16
C GLY A 422 -15.08 -0.06 14.32
N PHE A 423 -14.54 -0.08 15.52
CA PHE A 423 -13.20 0.42 15.77
C PHE A 423 -12.16 -0.58 15.22
N ALA A 424 -11.00 -0.07 14.83
CA ALA A 424 -9.97 -0.86 14.22
C ALA A 424 -8.58 -0.31 14.54
N SER A 425 -7.65 -1.20 14.92
CA SER A 425 -6.27 -0.88 15.24
C SER A 425 -5.30 -1.89 14.59
N ASP A 426 -4.00 -1.64 14.73
CA ASP A 426 -2.90 -2.51 14.30
C ASP A 426 -3.02 -3.03 12.85
N PRO A 427 -3.24 -2.18 11.84
CA PRO A 427 -3.33 -2.65 10.48
C PRO A 427 -1.99 -3.24 10.00
N ALA A 428 -2.06 -4.29 9.20
CA ALA A 428 -0.93 -4.82 8.47
C ALA A 428 -1.34 -5.09 7.03
N TRP A 429 -0.57 -4.54 6.10
CA TRP A 429 -0.79 -4.68 4.66
C TRP A 429 -0.21 -6.00 4.16
N SER A 430 -0.96 -6.70 3.29
CA SER A 430 -0.47 -7.92 2.64
C SER A 430 0.54 -7.61 1.53
N PRO A 431 1.36 -8.60 1.10
CA PRO A 431 1.93 -8.59 -0.24
C PRO A 431 0.83 -8.50 -1.30
N LEU A 432 1.22 -8.27 -2.57
CA LEU A 432 0.32 -8.47 -3.70
C LEU A 432 -0.19 -9.93 -3.70
N LEU A 433 -1.46 -10.12 -4.02
CA LEU A 433 -2.04 -11.45 -4.12
C LEU A 433 -1.65 -12.05 -5.48
N GLU A 434 -1.00 -13.22 -5.48
CA GLU A 434 -0.68 -13.98 -6.70
C GLU A 434 -1.87 -14.81 -7.18
#